data_d4849b3a4458e66e4085d497daf6e9ca
#
_entry.id   d4849b3a4458e66e4085d497daf6e9ca
#
_cell.length_a   1.000
_cell.length_b   1.000
_cell.length_c   1.000
_cell.angle_alpha   90.00
_cell.angle_beta   90.00
_cell.angle_gamma   90.00
#
_symmetry.space_group_name_H-M   'P 1'
#
loop_
_entity.id
_entity.type
_entity.pdbx_description
1 polymer ?
#
loop_
_entity_poly.entity_id
_entity_poly.type
_entity_poly.pdbx_seq_one_letter_code
_entity_poly.pdbx_strand_id
1 'polypeptide(L)'
;MRPAILALSIFLLAASAPAVDREAAKASYRQGNEFFDQSRFADAAAAYGHAIEQDPQFLEAYYNRALSDEMVDRQKAIADWRQFADLAANSPDFKYQAGQGSARIQILQMLPTYPDALQPSHYVSSAADYYAEIAETSESERWTTYPIKVAIGNVPEANWAQGAREAFSIWKEMLPLELTAEPEEADIRFNWDPDQNMEGGEVGEEMDWVQFRREGNELTGRKVAFISVDLSRRWSKDEMRAIVLHEMGHALGIKGHSLSKGDIMYFQVQEKNRQVRVPGVYYPFAWKTLVSKPSQRDLNTLIRLYNTPGVVLRMK
;
A
#
# COMPACT_ATOMS: atom_id res chain seq x y z
N MET A 1 -12.58 14.26 -79.98
CA MET A 1 -13.09 14.36 -78.56
C MET A 1 -11.92 14.05 -77.59
N ARG A 2 -11.40 15.02 -76.92
CA ARG A 2 -10.36 14.80 -75.88
C ARG A 2 -11.03 14.77 -74.51
N PRO A 3 -10.74 13.84 -73.61
CA PRO A 3 -11.27 13.86 -72.27
C PRO A 3 -10.52 14.89 -71.42
N ALA A 4 -11.28 15.73 -70.74
CA ALA A 4 -10.78 16.66 -69.75
C ALA A 4 -10.44 15.87 -68.43
N ILE A 5 -9.18 15.96 -68.04
CA ILE A 5 -8.72 15.42 -66.75
C ILE A 5 -9.04 16.44 -65.68
N LEU A 6 -9.99 16.14 -64.81
CA LEU A 6 -10.33 16.96 -63.64
C LEU A 6 -9.28 16.66 -62.56
N ALA A 7 -8.37 17.56 -62.32
CA ALA A 7 -7.40 17.45 -61.19
C ALA A 7 -8.11 17.81 -59.89
N LEU A 8 -8.34 16.83 -59.07
CA LEU A 8 -8.86 16.97 -57.69
C LEU A 8 -7.71 17.41 -56.80
N SER A 9 -7.64 18.70 -56.48
CA SER A 9 -6.66 19.21 -55.51
C SER A 9 -7.14 18.89 -54.10
N ILE A 10 -6.49 17.90 -53.46
CA ILE A 10 -6.67 17.57 -52.07
C ILE A 10 -5.90 18.62 -51.26
N PHE A 11 -6.60 19.57 -50.67
CA PHE A 11 -6.05 20.46 -49.62
C PHE A 11 -5.88 19.65 -48.36
N LEU A 12 -4.66 19.20 -48.09
CA LEU A 12 -4.27 18.71 -46.77
C LEU A 12 -4.27 19.96 -45.83
N LEU A 13 -5.29 20.09 -44.99
CA LEU A 13 -5.21 20.96 -43.84
C LEU A 13 -4.16 20.40 -42.92
N ALA A 14 -2.95 20.93 -42.94
CA ALA A 14 -1.98 20.72 -41.89
C ALA A 14 -2.53 21.37 -40.61
N ALA A 15 -3.07 20.57 -39.69
CA ALA A 15 -3.39 21.01 -38.34
C ALA A 15 -2.05 21.50 -37.74
N SER A 16 -1.93 22.81 -37.53
CA SER A 16 -0.79 23.35 -36.77
C SER A 16 -0.80 22.75 -35.39
N ALA A 17 0.34 22.20 -34.96
CA ALA A 17 0.49 21.78 -33.57
C ALA A 17 0.13 22.96 -32.66
N PRO A 18 -0.59 22.68 -31.55
CA PRO A 18 -0.94 23.75 -30.62
C PRO A 18 0.34 24.43 -30.12
N ALA A 19 0.29 25.75 -29.97
CA ALA A 19 1.41 26.50 -29.42
C ALA A 19 1.65 26.06 -27.97
N VAL A 20 2.92 25.79 -27.64
CA VAL A 20 3.31 25.40 -26.27
C VAL A 20 3.09 26.57 -25.32
N ASP A 21 2.25 26.40 -24.33
CA ASP A 21 2.01 27.36 -23.25
C ASP A 21 2.60 26.83 -21.92
N ARG A 22 3.86 27.14 -21.71
CA ARG A 22 4.61 26.66 -20.54
C ARG A 22 4.10 27.22 -19.21
N GLU A 23 3.56 28.45 -19.20
CA GLU A 23 3.05 29.01 -17.94
C GLU A 23 1.70 28.39 -17.56
N ALA A 24 0.82 28.16 -18.53
CA ALA A 24 -0.40 27.40 -18.29
C ALA A 24 -0.10 25.96 -17.87
N ALA A 25 0.88 25.29 -18.52
CA ALA A 25 1.32 23.95 -18.16
C ALA A 25 1.80 23.86 -16.70
N LYS A 26 2.63 24.82 -16.27
CA LYS A 26 3.09 24.90 -14.88
C LYS A 26 1.95 25.16 -13.90
N ALA A 27 0.95 25.94 -14.27
CA ALA A 27 -0.22 26.19 -13.42
C ALA A 27 -1.03 24.92 -13.24
N SER A 28 -1.34 24.20 -14.33
CA SER A 28 -2.03 22.90 -14.29
C SER A 28 -1.23 21.85 -13.51
N TYR A 29 0.09 21.83 -13.67
CA TYR A 29 0.97 20.93 -12.92
C TYR A 29 0.92 21.19 -11.40
N ARG A 30 0.97 22.46 -10.97
CA ARG A 30 0.84 22.82 -9.54
C ARG A 30 -0.51 22.39 -8.99
N GLN A 31 -1.58 22.59 -9.74
CA GLN A 31 -2.91 22.12 -9.34
C GLN A 31 -2.95 20.59 -9.20
N GLY A 32 -2.30 19.88 -10.13
CA GLY A 32 -2.15 18.41 -10.02
C GLY A 32 -1.42 18.00 -8.74
N ASN A 33 -0.36 18.74 -8.37
CA ASN A 33 0.36 18.51 -7.12
C ASN A 33 -0.52 18.72 -5.90
N GLU A 34 -1.33 19.77 -5.86
CA GLU A 34 -2.28 20.03 -4.76
C GLU A 34 -3.31 18.90 -4.62
N PHE A 35 -3.86 18.40 -5.72
CA PHE A 35 -4.78 17.27 -5.72
C PHE A 35 -4.10 15.98 -5.26
N PHE A 36 -2.88 15.73 -5.71
CA PHE A 36 -2.12 14.55 -5.30
C PHE A 36 -1.85 14.55 -3.79
N ASP A 37 -1.45 15.70 -3.22
CA ASP A 37 -1.22 15.86 -1.78
C ASP A 37 -2.51 15.66 -0.96
N GLN A 38 -3.68 15.90 -1.56
CA GLN A 38 -4.99 15.60 -0.99
C GLN A 38 -5.44 14.16 -1.27
N SER A 39 -4.60 13.31 -1.84
CA SER A 39 -4.93 11.95 -2.28
C SER A 39 -6.11 11.87 -3.28
N ARG A 40 -6.36 12.97 -4.00
CA ARG A 40 -7.37 13.08 -5.06
C ARG A 40 -6.75 12.68 -6.40
N PHE A 41 -6.40 11.41 -6.51
CA PHE A 41 -5.55 10.90 -7.61
C PHE A 41 -6.20 11.06 -9.00
N ALA A 42 -7.51 10.88 -9.12
CA ALA A 42 -8.21 11.11 -10.39
C ALA A 42 -8.16 12.58 -10.85
N ASP A 43 -8.36 13.52 -9.92
CA ASP A 43 -8.28 14.95 -10.21
C ASP A 43 -6.82 15.35 -10.51
N ALA A 44 -5.86 14.77 -9.80
CA ALA A 44 -4.44 14.98 -10.06
C ALA A 44 -4.05 14.51 -11.47
N ALA A 45 -4.46 13.28 -11.85
CA ALA A 45 -4.20 12.75 -13.20
C ALA A 45 -4.79 13.64 -14.29
N ALA A 46 -6.01 14.17 -14.11
CA ALA A 46 -6.64 15.10 -15.04
C ALA A 46 -5.84 16.41 -15.15
N ALA A 47 -5.44 17.01 -14.02
CA ALA A 47 -4.68 18.24 -14.00
C ALA A 47 -3.29 18.11 -14.65
N TYR A 48 -2.58 16.99 -14.40
CA TYR A 48 -1.33 16.69 -15.11
C TYR A 48 -1.57 16.43 -16.60
N GLY A 49 -2.71 15.83 -16.97
CA GLY A 49 -3.13 15.70 -18.36
C GLY A 49 -3.22 17.05 -19.07
N HIS A 50 -3.86 18.05 -18.45
CA HIS A 50 -3.91 19.42 -18.97
C HIS A 50 -2.52 20.05 -19.09
N ALA A 51 -1.63 19.81 -18.12
CA ALA A 51 -0.25 20.29 -18.22
C ALA A 51 0.46 19.72 -19.46
N ILE A 52 0.27 18.43 -19.75
CA ILE A 52 0.85 17.74 -20.91
C ILE A 52 0.25 18.25 -22.23
N GLU A 53 -1.07 18.55 -22.27
CA GLU A 53 -1.72 19.15 -23.44
C GLU A 53 -1.12 20.53 -23.77
N GLN A 54 -0.77 21.30 -22.75
CA GLN A 54 -0.20 22.65 -22.87
C GLN A 54 1.32 22.63 -23.19
N ASP A 55 2.06 21.67 -22.63
CA ASP A 55 3.46 21.41 -22.96
C ASP A 55 3.74 19.89 -23.07
N PRO A 56 3.73 19.34 -24.29
CA PRO A 56 3.98 17.90 -24.52
C PRO A 56 5.40 17.43 -24.18
N GLN A 57 6.31 18.33 -23.79
CA GLN A 57 7.66 17.98 -23.32
C GLN A 57 7.82 18.07 -21.80
N PHE A 58 6.74 18.30 -21.06
CA PHE A 58 6.77 18.46 -19.61
C PHE A 58 6.89 17.10 -18.91
N LEU A 59 8.11 16.57 -18.80
CA LEU A 59 8.40 15.22 -18.30
C LEU A 59 7.88 14.96 -16.89
N GLU A 60 7.98 15.94 -15.99
CA GLU A 60 7.48 15.82 -14.62
C GLU A 60 5.96 15.61 -14.57
N ALA A 61 5.23 16.17 -15.52
CA ALA A 61 3.79 15.98 -15.60
C ALA A 61 3.43 14.56 -16.03
N TYR A 62 4.16 13.95 -16.98
CA TYR A 62 3.98 12.54 -17.35
C TYR A 62 4.27 11.62 -16.17
N TYR A 63 5.39 11.86 -15.47
CA TYR A 63 5.78 11.06 -14.31
C TYR A 63 4.71 11.10 -13.21
N ASN A 64 4.27 12.30 -12.83
CA ASN A 64 3.28 12.47 -11.76
C ASN A 64 1.88 11.97 -12.17
N ARG A 65 1.53 12.07 -13.47
CA ARG A 65 0.29 11.49 -13.98
C ARG A 65 0.32 9.97 -13.87
N ALA A 66 1.42 9.34 -14.28
CA ALA A 66 1.59 7.89 -14.15
C ALA A 66 1.44 7.41 -12.70
N LEU A 67 2.05 8.14 -11.73
CA LEU A 67 1.88 7.84 -10.30
C LEU A 67 0.42 7.99 -9.84
N SER A 68 -0.30 8.99 -10.34
CA SER A 68 -1.71 9.18 -10.01
C SER A 68 -2.58 8.07 -10.60
N ASP A 69 -2.30 7.68 -11.84
CA ASP A 69 -3.06 6.65 -12.55
C ASP A 69 -2.84 5.25 -11.96
N GLU A 70 -1.76 4.98 -11.24
CA GLU A 70 -1.62 3.72 -10.48
C GLU A 70 -2.78 3.51 -9.50
N MET A 71 -3.34 4.60 -8.96
CA MET A 71 -4.49 4.58 -8.05
C MET A 71 -5.84 4.77 -8.74
N VAL A 72 -5.87 4.93 -10.05
CA VAL A 72 -7.11 5.18 -10.81
C VAL A 72 -7.36 4.07 -11.81
N ASP A 73 -6.36 3.79 -12.65
CA ASP A 73 -6.44 2.85 -13.76
C ASP A 73 -5.05 2.31 -14.09
N ARG A 74 -4.81 1.07 -13.70
CA ARG A 74 -3.52 0.38 -13.93
C ARG A 74 -3.08 0.38 -15.40
N GLN A 75 -4.02 0.28 -16.34
CA GLN A 75 -3.66 0.24 -17.77
C GLN A 75 -3.21 1.63 -18.24
N LYS A 76 -3.85 2.68 -17.78
CA LYS A 76 -3.40 4.06 -18.04
C LYS A 76 -2.03 4.31 -17.41
N ALA A 77 -1.83 3.90 -16.15
CA ALA A 77 -0.54 4.02 -15.49
C ALA A 77 0.59 3.36 -16.30
N ILE A 78 0.37 2.12 -16.80
CA ILE A 78 1.35 1.43 -17.64
C ILE A 78 1.62 2.21 -18.94
N ALA A 79 0.59 2.77 -19.56
CA ALA A 79 0.75 3.56 -20.79
C ALA A 79 1.54 4.85 -20.52
N ASP A 80 1.23 5.54 -19.44
CA ASP A 80 1.91 6.78 -19.04
C ASP A 80 3.37 6.54 -18.64
N TRP A 81 3.65 5.46 -17.91
CA TRP A 81 5.03 5.09 -17.60
C TRP A 81 5.85 4.77 -18.85
N ARG A 82 5.26 4.13 -19.87
CA ARG A 82 5.94 3.91 -21.16
C ARG A 82 6.24 5.23 -21.83
N GLN A 83 5.24 6.09 -21.94
CA GLN A 83 5.41 7.38 -22.59
C GLN A 83 6.45 8.25 -21.88
N PHE A 84 6.44 8.28 -20.55
CA PHE A 84 7.46 8.95 -19.76
C PHE A 84 8.87 8.37 -20.05
N ALA A 85 9.01 7.04 -19.99
CA ALA A 85 10.30 6.38 -20.21
C ALA A 85 10.85 6.67 -21.63
N ASP A 86 9.99 6.65 -22.65
CA ASP A 86 10.37 6.94 -24.04
C ASP A 86 10.84 8.40 -24.19
N LEU A 87 10.11 9.35 -23.63
CA LEU A 87 10.47 10.77 -23.68
C LEU A 87 11.73 11.10 -22.88
N ALA A 88 11.88 10.47 -21.71
CA ALA A 88 12.99 10.66 -20.79
C ALA A 88 14.26 9.90 -21.17
N ALA A 89 14.22 8.94 -22.10
CA ALA A 89 15.31 8.04 -22.45
C ALA A 89 16.61 8.77 -22.82
N ASN A 90 16.49 9.92 -23.47
CA ASN A 90 17.63 10.73 -23.93
C ASN A 90 17.90 11.96 -23.02
N SER A 91 17.21 12.09 -21.90
CA SER A 91 17.40 13.19 -20.96
C SER A 91 18.39 12.77 -19.87
N PRO A 92 19.55 13.41 -19.74
CA PRO A 92 20.50 13.13 -18.68
C PRO A 92 19.90 13.30 -17.28
N ASP A 93 19.02 14.30 -17.13
CA ASP A 93 18.41 14.67 -15.85
C ASP A 93 17.35 13.66 -15.38
N PHE A 94 16.74 12.90 -16.31
CA PHE A 94 15.66 11.95 -16.02
C PHE A 94 16.03 10.48 -16.27
N LYS A 95 17.31 10.18 -16.53
CA LYS A 95 17.76 8.82 -16.84
C LYS A 95 17.45 7.82 -15.73
N TYR A 96 17.64 8.22 -14.48
CA TYR A 96 17.31 7.39 -13.31
C TYR A 96 15.82 7.12 -13.21
N GLN A 97 15.00 8.16 -13.34
CA GLN A 97 13.54 8.06 -13.27
C GLN A 97 12.96 7.26 -14.44
N ALA A 98 13.55 7.34 -15.63
CA ALA A 98 13.15 6.50 -16.76
C ALA A 98 13.40 5.00 -16.47
N GLY A 99 14.51 4.67 -15.78
CA GLY A 99 14.77 3.32 -15.28
C GLY A 99 13.74 2.86 -14.25
N GLN A 100 13.36 3.74 -13.33
CA GLN A 100 12.30 3.47 -12.36
C GLN A 100 10.94 3.21 -13.06
N GLY A 101 10.58 4.03 -14.05
CA GLY A 101 9.35 3.86 -14.83
C GLY A 101 9.28 2.49 -15.49
N SER A 102 10.41 2.04 -16.08
CA SER A 102 10.50 0.71 -16.68
C SER A 102 10.31 -0.42 -15.67
N ALA A 103 10.88 -0.29 -14.47
CA ALA A 103 10.69 -1.27 -13.39
C ALA A 103 9.23 -1.28 -12.90
N ARG A 104 8.60 -0.11 -12.75
CA ARG A 104 7.20 0.00 -12.35
C ARG A 104 6.26 -0.66 -13.34
N ILE A 105 6.49 -0.50 -14.65
CA ILE A 105 5.72 -1.20 -15.69
C ILE A 105 5.75 -2.71 -15.46
N GLN A 106 6.95 -3.29 -15.24
CA GLN A 106 7.08 -4.72 -15.01
C GLN A 106 6.28 -5.17 -13.78
N ILE A 107 6.41 -4.44 -12.66
CA ILE A 107 5.67 -4.76 -11.44
C ILE A 107 4.17 -4.64 -11.67
N LEU A 108 3.68 -3.53 -12.25
CA LEU A 108 2.25 -3.33 -12.54
C LEU A 108 1.65 -4.43 -13.42
N GLN A 109 2.43 -4.95 -14.38
CA GLN A 109 2.02 -6.07 -15.22
C GLN A 109 1.94 -7.40 -14.46
N MET A 110 2.77 -7.57 -13.44
CA MET A 110 2.83 -8.78 -12.60
C MET A 110 1.83 -8.76 -11.44
N LEU A 111 1.34 -7.57 -11.04
CA LEU A 111 0.40 -7.46 -9.94
C LEU A 111 -0.89 -8.24 -10.26
N PRO A 112 -1.34 -9.14 -9.34
CA PRO A 112 -2.57 -9.88 -9.52
C PRO A 112 -3.79 -8.94 -9.53
N THR A 113 -4.94 -9.47 -9.92
CA THR A 113 -6.21 -8.80 -9.67
C THR A 113 -6.52 -8.94 -8.18
N TYR A 114 -6.59 -7.82 -7.49
CA TYR A 114 -6.86 -7.82 -6.05
C TYR A 114 -8.34 -8.03 -5.73
N PRO A 115 -8.64 -8.45 -4.49
CA PRO A 115 -10.00 -8.57 -3.99
C PRO A 115 -10.79 -7.28 -4.18
N ASP A 116 -12.10 -7.42 -4.31
CA ASP A 116 -12.99 -6.27 -4.57
C ASP A 116 -12.81 -5.14 -3.56
N ALA A 117 -12.70 -5.48 -2.26
CA ALA A 117 -12.51 -4.49 -1.20
C ALA A 117 -11.21 -3.67 -1.32
N LEU A 118 -10.19 -4.17 -2.05
CA LEU A 118 -8.92 -3.48 -2.28
C LEU A 118 -8.86 -2.76 -3.65
N GLN A 119 -9.98 -2.69 -4.38
CA GLN A 119 -10.01 -1.93 -5.62
C GLN A 119 -9.89 -0.43 -5.37
N PRO A 120 -9.20 0.33 -6.24
CA PRO A 120 -9.06 1.78 -6.10
C PRO A 120 -10.40 2.53 -5.98
N SER A 121 -11.50 1.96 -6.51
CA SER A 121 -12.86 2.51 -6.38
C SER A 121 -13.36 2.63 -4.94
N HIS A 122 -12.79 1.87 -4.01
CA HIS A 122 -13.10 1.94 -2.57
C HIS A 122 -12.23 2.94 -1.80
N TYR A 123 -11.27 3.58 -2.46
CA TYR A 123 -10.43 4.61 -1.85
C TYR A 123 -11.24 5.89 -1.61
N VAL A 124 -11.29 6.34 -0.36
CA VAL A 124 -12.04 7.54 0.06
C VAL A 124 -11.06 8.68 0.32
N SER A 125 -10.86 9.56 -0.66
CA SER A 125 -9.87 10.64 -0.60
C SER A 125 -10.03 11.57 0.60
N SER A 126 -11.29 11.83 1.05
CA SER A 126 -11.54 12.69 2.22
C SER A 126 -11.03 12.12 3.55
N ALA A 127 -10.79 10.80 3.63
CA ALA A 127 -10.22 10.16 4.81
C ALA A 127 -8.68 10.13 4.77
N ALA A 128 -8.07 10.43 3.61
CA ALA A 128 -6.64 10.30 3.35
C ALA A 128 -6.11 8.87 3.58
N ASP A 129 -4.79 8.71 3.66
CA ASP A 129 -4.09 7.49 4.07
C ASP A 129 -2.82 7.88 4.84
N TYR A 130 -2.08 6.89 5.35
CA TYR A 130 -0.76 7.08 5.95
C TYR A 130 0.31 6.27 5.23
N TYR A 131 0.11 5.98 3.95
CA TYR A 131 1.04 5.21 3.14
C TYR A 131 2.45 5.83 3.11
N ALA A 132 2.55 7.17 3.05
CA ALA A 132 3.82 7.85 3.10
C ALA A 132 4.54 7.68 4.45
N GLU A 133 3.78 7.58 5.55
CA GLU A 133 4.33 7.39 6.91
C GLU A 133 4.97 6.00 7.06
N ILE A 134 4.40 4.97 6.41
CA ILE A 134 4.91 3.58 6.49
C ILE A 134 5.96 3.28 5.42
N ALA A 135 6.00 4.07 4.39
CA ALA A 135 6.75 3.82 3.18
C ALA A 135 8.26 4.07 3.33
N GLU A 136 8.65 4.92 4.27
CA GLU A 136 10.06 5.20 4.54
C GLU A 136 10.77 4.03 5.26
N THR A 137 10.01 3.14 5.86
CA THR A 137 10.52 2.07 6.74
C THR A 137 10.44 0.67 6.14
N SER A 138 9.70 0.47 5.05
CA SER A 138 9.47 -0.88 4.52
C SER A 138 9.52 -0.94 2.99
N GLU A 139 10.19 -1.95 2.48
CA GLU A 139 9.88 -2.51 1.17
C GLU A 139 8.40 -2.91 1.19
N SER A 140 7.63 -2.49 0.21
CA SER A 140 6.19 -2.76 0.16
C SER A 140 5.95 -4.26 -0.01
N GLU A 141 5.87 -4.95 1.11
CA GLU A 141 5.53 -6.37 1.17
C GLU A 141 4.03 -6.54 1.09
N ARG A 142 3.58 -7.39 0.19
CA ARG A 142 2.16 -7.70 0.03
C ARG A 142 1.96 -9.15 -0.35
N TRP A 143 0.81 -9.68 -0.01
CA TRP A 143 0.41 -11.01 -0.47
C TRP A 143 -0.06 -10.93 -1.93
N THR A 144 0.40 -11.88 -2.72
CA THR A 144 0.04 -11.98 -4.15
C THR A 144 -0.76 -13.23 -4.48
N THR A 145 -0.92 -14.11 -3.50
CA THR A 145 -1.68 -15.36 -3.63
C THR A 145 -2.83 -15.38 -2.63
N TYR A 146 -4.00 -15.80 -3.06
CA TYR A 146 -5.22 -15.84 -2.26
C TYR A 146 -5.91 -17.20 -2.36
N PRO A 147 -6.69 -17.63 -1.34
CA PRO A 147 -6.81 -16.96 -0.03
C PRO A 147 -5.52 -17.00 0.78
N ILE A 148 -5.30 -16.00 1.65
CA ILE A 148 -4.22 -16.01 2.63
C ILE A 148 -4.65 -16.94 3.75
N LYS A 149 -3.89 -18.02 3.99
CA LYS A 149 -4.20 -19.00 5.03
C LYS A 149 -3.68 -18.54 6.39
N VAL A 150 -4.55 -18.55 7.39
CA VAL A 150 -4.24 -18.10 8.76
C VAL A 150 -4.44 -19.26 9.74
N ALA A 151 -3.41 -19.61 10.50
CA ALA A 151 -3.49 -20.56 11.60
C ALA A 151 -3.47 -19.80 12.93
N ILE A 152 -4.63 -19.66 13.57
CA ILE A 152 -4.72 -19.07 14.91
C ILE A 152 -4.19 -20.05 15.98
N GLY A 153 -4.31 -21.36 15.75
CA GLY A 153 -3.79 -22.39 16.66
C GLY A 153 -4.58 -22.50 17.98
N ASN A 154 -3.92 -23.08 18.98
CA ASN A 154 -4.51 -23.31 20.29
C ASN A 154 -4.24 -22.14 21.23
N VAL A 155 -5.19 -21.22 21.31
CA VAL A 155 -5.12 -20.05 22.19
C VAL A 155 -5.34 -20.52 23.64
N PRO A 156 -4.49 -20.12 24.61
CA PRO A 156 -4.55 -20.64 25.99
C PRO A 156 -5.86 -20.35 26.71
N GLU A 157 -6.49 -19.19 26.45
CA GLU A 157 -7.72 -18.78 27.12
C GLU A 157 -8.86 -18.58 26.13
N ALA A 158 -10.08 -18.97 26.52
CA ALA A 158 -11.26 -18.93 25.64
C ALA A 158 -11.65 -17.50 25.21
N ASN A 159 -11.51 -16.51 26.10
CA ASN A 159 -11.77 -15.10 25.80
C ASN A 159 -10.72 -14.52 24.83
N TRP A 160 -9.47 -14.95 24.92
CA TRP A 160 -8.41 -14.58 23.96
C TRP A 160 -8.67 -15.21 22.60
N ALA A 161 -9.05 -16.50 22.58
CA ALA A 161 -9.43 -17.17 21.35
C ALA A 161 -10.61 -16.48 20.65
N GLN A 162 -11.57 -15.99 21.41
CA GLN A 162 -12.68 -15.21 20.87
C GLN A 162 -12.18 -13.88 20.29
N GLY A 163 -11.34 -13.11 21.02
CA GLY A 163 -10.77 -11.85 20.54
C GLY A 163 -9.97 -12.02 19.24
N ALA A 164 -9.12 -13.04 19.16
CA ALA A 164 -8.34 -13.35 17.97
C ALA A 164 -9.22 -13.72 16.76
N ARG A 165 -10.27 -14.52 16.96
CA ARG A 165 -11.22 -14.85 15.88
C ARG A 165 -12.07 -13.66 15.44
N GLU A 166 -12.44 -12.77 16.35
CA GLU A 166 -13.14 -11.52 15.99
C GLU A 166 -12.22 -10.63 15.12
N ALA A 167 -10.94 -10.48 15.47
CA ALA A 167 -9.96 -9.75 14.68
C ALA A 167 -9.77 -10.35 13.27
N PHE A 168 -9.62 -11.67 13.19
CA PHE A 168 -9.59 -12.38 11.92
C PHE A 168 -10.84 -12.11 11.08
N SER A 169 -12.03 -12.18 11.68
CA SER A 169 -13.29 -11.96 10.95
C SER A 169 -13.40 -10.57 10.39
N ILE A 170 -12.89 -9.56 11.11
CA ILE A 170 -12.85 -8.17 10.65
C ILE A 170 -11.95 -8.03 9.42
N TRP A 171 -10.72 -8.57 9.46
CA TRP A 171 -9.83 -8.53 8.33
C TRP A 171 -10.32 -9.34 7.13
N LYS A 172 -11.06 -10.43 7.38
CA LYS A 172 -11.68 -11.25 6.33
C LYS A 172 -12.73 -10.50 5.50
N GLU A 173 -13.34 -9.45 6.03
CA GLU A 173 -14.25 -8.59 5.26
C GLU A 173 -13.50 -7.78 4.18
N MET A 174 -12.18 -7.60 4.32
CA MET A 174 -11.36 -6.77 3.44
C MET A 174 -10.46 -7.59 2.52
N LEU A 175 -10.02 -8.76 2.97
CA LEU A 175 -9.08 -9.62 2.27
C LEU A 175 -9.59 -11.06 2.27
N PRO A 176 -9.37 -11.84 1.20
CA PRO A 176 -9.70 -13.26 1.19
C PRO A 176 -8.81 -14.02 2.16
N LEU A 177 -9.22 -14.12 3.41
CA LEU A 177 -8.55 -14.89 4.45
C LEU A 177 -9.28 -16.21 4.66
N GLU A 178 -8.52 -17.29 4.92
CA GLU A 178 -9.04 -18.60 5.25
C GLU A 178 -8.36 -19.14 6.50
N LEU A 179 -9.18 -19.66 7.45
CA LEU A 179 -8.63 -20.35 8.60
C LEU A 179 -8.17 -21.76 8.20
N THR A 180 -6.98 -22.14 8.64
CA THR A 180 -6.48 -23.50 8.54
C THR A 180 -6.17 -24.09 9.93
N ALA A 181 -6.42 -25.39 10.07
CA ALA A 181 -6.00 -26.14 11.26
C ALA A 181 -4.54 -26.59 11.15
N GLU A 182 -3.97 -26.57 9.93
CA GLU A 182 -2.62 -27.05 9.64
C GLU A 182 -1.63 -25.88 9.64
N PRO A 183 -0.86 -25.67 10.71
CA PRO A 183 0.07 -24.53 10.79
C PRO A 183 1.10 -24.52 9.67
N GLU A 184 1.53 -25.70 9.21
CA GLU A 184 2.54 -25.82 8.14
C GLU A 184 2.03 -25.29 6.78
N GLU A 185 0.71 -25.23 6.61
CA GLU A 185 0.09 -24.67 5.41
C GLU A 185 -0.27 -23.20 5.54
N ALA A 186 -0.19 -22.62 6.75
CA ALA A 186 -0.59 -21.25 6.99
C ALA A 186 0.45 -20.24 6.50
N ASP A 187 -0.02 -19.16 5.90
CA ASP A 187 0.77 -17.99 5.49
C ASP A 187 1.01 -17.04 6.66
N ILE A 188 0.02 -16.97 7.57
CA ILE A 188 0.11 -16.23 8.84
C ILE A 188 -0.10 -17.21 9.99
N ARG A 189 0.82 -17.24 10.94
CA ARG A 189 0.80 -18.14 12.09
C ARG A 189 0.84 -17.37 13.38
N PHE A 190 -0.04 -17.74 14.30
CA PHE A 190 0.02 -17.22 15.66
C PHE A 190 0.88 -18.13 16.54
N ASN A 191 1.76 -17.50 17.30
CA ASN A 191 2.56 -18.13 18.32
C ASN A 191 2.05 -17.73 19.71
N TRP A 192 1.60 -18.71 20.49
CA TRP A 192 1.08 -18.54 21.85
C TRP A 192 2.04 -19.13 22.88
N ASP A 193 3.34 -18.82 22.75
CA ASP A 193 4.36 -19.31 23.68
C ASP A 193 4.41 -18.39 24.92
N PRO A 194 4.06 -18.92 26.13
CA PRO A 194 4.12 -18.13 27.35
C PRO A 194 5.54 -17.78 27.80
N ASP A 195 6.54 -18.51 27.31
CA ASP A 195 7.95 -18.28 27.64
C ASP A 195 8.61 -17.27 26.70
N GLN A 196 7.88 -16.80 25.70
CA GLN A 196 8.37 -15.75 24.80
C GLN A 196 8.38 -14.42 25.54
N ASN A 197 9.58 -14.01 25.97
CA ASN A 197 9.78 -12.73 26.63
C ASN A 197 9.91 -11.64 25.58
N MET A 198 8.90 -10.79 25.46
CA MET A 198 8.95 -9.63 24.57
C MET A 198 9.75 -8.53 25.24
N GLU A 199 10.85 -8.13 24.61
CA GLU A 199 11.71 -7.07 25.10
C GLU A 199 11.02 -5.69 24.97
N GLY A 200 11.34 -4.77 25.84
CA GLY A 200 10.90 -3.37 25.72
C GLY A 200 9.45 -3.08 26.13
N GLY A 201 8.67 -4.07 26.54
CA GLY A 201 7.27 -3.90 26.97
C GLY A 201 6.29 -3.93 25.81
N GLU A 202 6.67 -4.47 24.68
CA GLU A 202 5.81 -4.81 23.55
C GLU A 202 4.71 -5.74 24.00
N VAL A 203 3.56 -5.65 23.35
CA VAL A 203 2.37 -6.46 23.67
C VAL A 203 2.03 -7.44 22.58
N GLY A 204 2.57 -7.22 21.40
CA GLY A 204 2.50 -8.08 20.22
C GLY A 204 3.69 -7.80 19.32
N GLU A 205 4.02 -8.73 18.47
CA GLU A 205 5.08 -8.64 17.48
C GLU A 205 4.72 -9.44 16.25
N GLU A 206 5.01 -8.89 15.08
CA GLU A 206 4.93 -9.59 13.81
C GLU A 206 6.34 -9.74 13.23
N MET A 207 6.68 -10.94 12.78
CA MET A 207 7.94 -11.25 12.10
C MET A 207 7.69 -12.04 10.82
N ASP A 208 8.35 -11.62 9.75
CA ASP A 208 8.34 -12.35 8.48
C ASP A 208 9.53 -13.30 8.36
N TRP A 209 9.27 -14.52 7.92
CA TRP A 209 10.29 -15.52 7.65
C TRP A 209 10.11 -16.10 6.24
N VAL A 210 11.20 -16.49 5.62
CA VAL A 210 11.16 -17.28 4.38
C VAL A 210 11.37 -18.75 4.77
N GLN A 211 10.32 -19.54 4.68
CA GLN A 211 10.39 -20.98 4.87
C GLN A 211 10.81 -21.65 3.56
N PHE A 212 11.94 -22.34 3.56
CA PHE A 212 12.40 -23.10 2.41
C PHE A 212 11.92 -24.54 2.47
N ARG A 213 11.32 -24.99 1.37
CA ARG A 213 10.91 -26.39 1.17
C ARG A 213 11.69 -26.98 0.00
N ARG A 214 12.24 -28.16 0.19
CA ARG A 214 12.91 -28.90 -0.86
C ARG A 214 12.01 -30.00 -1.40
N GLU A 215 11.73 -29.96 -2.70
CA GLU A 215 11.00 -31.01 -3.41
C GLU A 215 11.91 -31.56 -4.52
N GLY A 216 12.52 -32.72 -4.26
CA GLY A 216 13.53 -33.28 -5.16
C GLY A 216 14.77 -32.36 -5.27
N ASN A 217 15.04 -31.85 -6.47
CA ASN A 217 16.15 -30.91 -6.76
C ASN A 217 15.73 -29.44 -6.72
N GLU A 218 14.44 -29.15 -6.52
CA GLU A 218 13.94 -27.79 -6.44
C GLU A 218 13.89 -27.31 -5.00
N LEU A 219 14.32 -26.07 -4.77
CA LEU A 219 14.20 -25.35 -3.52
C LEU A 219 13.21 -24.21 -3.71
N THR A 220 12.06 -24.30 -3.06
CA THR A 220 11.04 -23.26 -3.07
C THR A 220 11.08 -22.50 -1.77
N GLY A 221 11.03 -21.15 -1.85
CA GLY A 221 10.89 -20.28 -0.69
C GLY A 221 9.44 -19.79 -0.59
N ARG A 222 8.88 -19.82 0.63
CA ARG A 222 7.56 -19.30 0.93
C ARG A 222 7.67 -18.33 2.10
N LYS A 223 7.10 -17.11 1.93
CA LYS A 223 6.95 -16.18 3.03
C LYS A 223 5.93 -16.72 4.04
N VAL A 224 6.25 -16.60 5.31
CA VAL A 224 5.36 -16.89 6.44
C VAL A 224 5.50 -15.75 7.44
N ALA A 225 4.38 -15.13 7.81
CA ALA A 225 4.32 -14.15 8.88
C ALA A 225 3.97 -14.84 10.20
N PHE A 226 4.69 -14.50 11.26
CA PHE A 226 4.45 -15.00 12.62
C PHE A 226 3.95 -13.84 13.48
N ILE A 227 2.84 -14.06 14.17
CA ILE A 227 2.29 -13.11 15.15
C ILE A 227 2.45 -13.71 16.53
N SER A 228 3.15 -13.00 17.40
CA SER A 228 3.32 -13.36 18.81
C SER A 228 2.62 -12.33 19.69
N VAL A 229 2.09 -12.75 20.83
CA VAL A 229 1.42 -11.88 21.81
C VAL A 229 2.03 -12.10 23.18
N ASP A 230 2.30 -11.06 23.94
CA ASP A 230 2.77 -11.14 25.33
C ASP A 230 1.72 -11.81 26.23
N LEU A 231 1.97 -13.06 26.60
CA LEU A 231 1.09 -13.84 27.47
C LEU A 231 1.42 -13.71 28.97
N SER A 232 2.43 -12.94 29.33
CA SER A 232 2.77 -12.65 30.74
C SER A 232 1.71 -11.81 31.45
N ARG A 233 0.78 -11.23 30.67
CA ARG A 233 -0.29 -10.34 31.15
C ARG A 233 -1.65 -11.00 30.96
N ARG A 234 -2.63 -10.52 31.74
CA ARG A 234 -4.02 -10.92 31.54
C ARG A 234 -4.71 -9.89 30.63
N TRP A 235 -5.13 -10.35 29.46
CA TRP A 235 -5.85 -9.56 28.50
C TRP A 235 -7.36 -9.81 28.58
N SER A 236 -8.14 -8.76 28.50
CA SER A 236 -9.56 -8.89 28.19
C SER A 236 -9.74 -9.34 26.73
N LYS A 237 -10.93 -9.81 26.38
CA LYS A 237 -11.27 -10.15 24.99
C LYS A 237 -11.04 -8.99 24.03
N ASP A 238 -11.44 -7.77 24.44
CA ASP A 238 -11.36 -6.58 23.59
C ASP A 238 -9.91 -6.09 23.43
N GLU A 239 -9.07 -6.22 24.45
CA GLU A 239 -7.64 -5.95 24.35
C GLU A 239 -6.96 -6.96 23.43
N MET A 240 -7.24 -8.24 23.58
CA MET A 240 -6.70 -9.28 22.69
C MET A 240 -7.14 -9.03 21.24
N ARG A 241 -8.40 -8.67 21.00
CA ARG A 241 -8.87 -8.32 19.66
C ARG A 241 -8.10 -7.15 19.08
N ALA A 242 -7.86 -6.08 19.85
CA ALA A 242 -7.13 -4.91 19.40
C ALA A 242 -5.67 -5.22 19.07
N ILE A 243 -4.99 -6.01 19.91
CA ILE A 243 -3.61 -6.47 19.65
C ILE A 243 -3.56 -7.27 18.35
N VAL A 244 -4.41 -8.28 18.23
CA VAL A 244 -4.43 -9.15 17.04
C VAL A 244 -4.82 -8.37 15.77
N LEU A 245 -5.72 -7.38 15.85
CA LEU A 245 -6.02 -6.50 14.73
C LEU A 245 -4.78 -5.73 14.26
N HIS A 246 -3.99 -5.20 15.20
CA HIS A 246 -2.77 -4.44 14.91
C HIS A 246 -1.72 -5.35 14.27
N GLU A 247 -1.37 -6.45 14.92
CA GLU A 247 -0.33 -7.36 14.42
C GLU A 247 -0.71 -8.01 13.08
N MET A 248 -1.98 -8.33 12.88
CA MET A 248 -2.46 -8.74 11.56
C MET A 248 -2.30 -7.66 10.50
N GLY A 249 -2.43 -6.36 10.85
CA GLY A 249 -2.14 -5.26 9.93
C GLY A 249 -0.70 -5.32 9.41
N HIS A 250 0.26 -5.58 10.30
CA HIS A 250 1.65 -5.82 9.92
C HIS A 250 1.81 -7.06 9.04
N ALA A 251 1.23 -8.18 9.43
CA ALA A 251 1.27 -9.41 8.65
C ALA A 251 0.63 -9.26 7.25
N LEU A 252 -0.34 -8.38 7.11
CA LEU A 252 -0.98 -8.05 5.83
C LEU A 252 -0.21 -7.00 5.00
N GLY A 253 0.91 -6.51 5.49
CA GLY A 253 1.85 -5.67 4.74
C GLY A 253 1.97 -4.22 5.22
N ILE A 254 1.22 -3.77 6.22
CA ILE A 254 1.38 -2.43 6.79
C ILE A 254 2.54 -2.47 7.79
N LYS A 255 3.79 -2.37 7.32
CA LYS A 255 5.00 -2.56 8.14
C LYS A 255 5.35 -1.38 9.07
N GLY A 256 4.68 -0.26 8.94
CA GLY A 256 4.87 0.93 9.79
C GLY A 256 3.62 1.27 10.59
N HIS A 257 3.65 2.42 11.24
CA HIS A 257 2.60 2.87 12.14
C HIS A 257 1.99 4.19 11.70
N SER A 258 0.71 4.37 12.01
CA SER A 258 0.01 5.64 11.86
C SER A 258 0.25 6.56 13.07
N LEU A 259 0.27 7.86 12.83
CA LEU A 259 0.32 8.89 13.87
C LEU A 259 -1.08 9.28 14.39
N SER A 260 -2.15 8.72 13.82
CA SER A 260 -3.54 9.03 14.19
C SER A 260 -4.14 7.99 15.14
N LYS A 261 -4.65 8.44 16.29
CA LYS A 261 -5.21 7.59 17.36
C LYS A 261 -6.45 6.76 16.96
N GLY A 262 -7.08 7.09 15.84
CA GLY A 262 -8.26 6.38 15.34
C GLY A 262 -7.95 5.19 14.45
N ASP A 263 -6.69 5.04 14.03
CA ASP A 263 -6.25 3.99 13.14
C ASP A 263 -5.83 2.74 13.93
N ILE A 264 -6.03 1.55 13.36
CA ILE A 264 -5.56 0.29 13.97
C ILE A 264 -4.03 0.32 14.13
N MET A 265 -3.34 0.85 13.11
CA MET A 265 -1.88 0.92 13.11
C MET A 265 -1.34 2.13 13.88
N TYR A 266 -2.14 2.72 14.78
CA TYR A 266 -1.64 3.80 15.60
C TYR A 266 -0.48 3.32 16.47
N PHE A 267 0.65 4.00 16.34
CA PHE A 267 1.80 3.78 17.20
C PHE A 267 1.51 4.28 18.60
N GLN A 268 1.20 3.39 19.50
CA GLN A 268 1.14 3.73 20.93
C GLN A 268 2.56 3.80 21.46
N VAL A 269 3.16 4.98 21.26
CA VAL A 269 4.50 5.27 21.75
C VAL A 269 4.52 5.16 23.26
N GLN A 270 5.10 4.10 23.76
CA GLN A 270 5.70 4.10 25.08
C GLN A 270 7.00 4.90 25.15
N GLU A 271 7.51 5.40 24.04
CA GLU A 271 8.79 6.09 24.00
C GLU A 271 8.87 7.36 24.84
N LYS A 272 7.77 8.02 25.13
CA LYS A 272 7.79 9.20 26.01
C LYS A 272 7.91 8.89 27.49
N ASN A 273 7.78 7.63 27.91
CA ASN A 273 7.97 7.21 29.29
C ASN A 273 9.03 6.11 29.42
N ARG A 274 10.19 6.27 28.82
CA ARG A 274 11.44 5.72 29.34
C ARG A 274 11.76 6.31 30.73
N GLN A 275 10.76 6.46 31.57
CA GLN A 275 10.97 6.63 32.98
C GLN A 275 11.34 5.27 33.54
N VAL A 276 12.55 5.23 34.09
CA VAL A 276 13.12 4.15 34.88
C VAL A 276 12.00 3.33 35.54
N ARG A 277 11.85 2.04 35.17
CA ARG A 277 10.96 1.11 35.85
C ARG A 277 11.32 1.13 37.34
N VAL A 278 10.48 1.72 38.15
CA VAL A 278 10.60 1.61 39.59
C VAL A 278 9.99 0.26 39.99
N PRO A 279 10.76 -0.70 40.52
CA PRO A 279 10.23 -1.97 40.97
C PRO A 279 9.04 -1.76 41.91
N GLY A 280 7.91 -2.43 41.63
CA GLY A 280 6.70 -2.39 42.46
C GLY A 280 5.67 -1.30 42.09
N VAL A 281 5.91 -0.49 41.08
CA VAL A 281 4.91 0.45 40.58
C VAL A 281 4.24 -0.14 39.37
N TYR A 282 2.95 -0.50 39.52
CA TYR A 282 2.08 -0.92 38.41
C TYR A 282 1.74 0.35 37.60
N TYR A 283 2.28 0.46 36.39
CA TYR A 283 1.84 1.44 35.41
C TYR A 283 0.66 0.85 34.67
N PRO A 284 -0.58 1.31 34.91
CA PRO A 284 -1.71 0.85 34.13
C PRO A 284 -1.48 1.28 32.71
N PHE A 285 -1.32 0.32 31.81
CA PHE A 285 -1.42 0.54 30.37
C PHE A 285 -2.81 1.10 30.11
N ALA A 286 -2.88 2.40 29.91
CA ALA A 286 -4.13 2.99 29.50
C ALA A 286 -4.24 2.84 27.98
N TRP A 287 -4.68 1.68 27.53
CA TRP A 287 -5.34 1.53 26.23
C TRP A 287 -6.60 2.38 26.25
N LYS A 288 -6.43 3.71 26.29
CA LYS A 288 -7.56 4.64 26.41
C LYS A 288 -8.46 4.66 25.19
N THR A 289 -8.03 4.03 24.09
CA THR A 289 -8.85 3.90 22.89
C THR A 289 -8.51 2.57 22.23
N LEU A 290 -9.23 1.52 22.63
CA LEU A 290 -9.21 0.26 21.91
C LEU A 290 -9.88 0.48 20.55
N VAL A 291 -9.09 0.48 19.48
CA VAL A 291 -9.66 0.47 18.13
C VAL A 291 -10.24 -0.91 17.87
N SER A 292 -11.52 -0.95 17.61
CA SER A 292 -12.29 -2.20 17.47
C SER A 292 -12.48 -2.67 16.03
N LYS A 293 -12.13 -1.83 15.06
CA LYS A 293 -12.20 -2.09 13.61
C LYS A 293 -11.28 -1.13 12.87
N PRO A 294 -10.83 -1.47 11.66
CA PRO A 294 -10.07 -0.57 10.81
C PRO A 294 -10.79 0.74 10.54
N SER A 295 -10.03 1.82 10.56
CA SER A 295 -10.48 3.12 10.09
C SER A 295 -10.54 3.15 8.55
N GLN A 296 -11.18 4.16 7.98
CA GLN A 296 -11.12 4.35 6.53
C GLN A 296 -9.68 4.67 6.07
N ARG A 297 -8.84 5.26 6.93
CA ARG A 297 -7.43 5.50 6.65
C ARG A 297 -6.62 4.22 6.57
N ASP A 298 -6.91 3.24 7.46
CA ASP A 298 -6.28 1.91 7.40
C ASP A 298 -6.62 1.21 6.07
N LEU A 299 -7.91 1.28 5.67
CA LEU A 299 -8.37 0.73 4.39
C LEU A 299 -7.71 1.42 3.19
N ASN A 300 -7.69 2.74 3.19
CA ASN A 300 -7.04 3.52 2.14
C ASN A 300 -5.56 3.18 2.03
N THR A 301 -4.88 3.01 3.16
CA THR A 301 -3.46 2.62 3.20
C THR A 301 -3.25 1.25 2.59
N LEU A 302 -4.10 0.26 2.90
CA LEU A 302 -4.06 -1.06 2.27
C LEU A 302 -4.36 -0.99 0.77
N ILE A 303 -5.41 -0.27 0.37
CA ILE A 303 -5.74 -0.12 -1.06
C ILE A 303 -4.53 0.44 -1.80
N ARG A 304 -3.90 1.49 -1.28
CA ARG A 304 -2.73 2.08 -1.90
C ARG A 304 -1.53 1.13 -1.91
N LEU A 305 -1.25 0.46 -0.80
CA LEU A 305 -0.19 -0.54 -0.68
C LEU A 305 -0.31 -1.65 -1.73
N TYR A 306 -1.53 -2.15 -1.95
CA TYR A 306 -1.76 -3.25 -2.86
C TYR A 306 -1.86 -2.83 -4.34
N ASN A 307 -2.14 -1.57 -4.64
CA ASN A 307 -2.28 -1.11 -6.02
C ASN A 307 -1.06 -0.37 -6.57
N THR A 308 -0.10 0.04 -5.71
CA THR A 308 1.10 0.76 -6.14
C THR A 308 2.36 -0.11 -6.04
N PRO A 309 3.29 0.00 -6.99
CA PRO A 309 4.54 -0.80 -7.00
C PRO A 309 5.60 -0.38 -5.99
N GLY A 310 5.22 0.15 -4.84
CA GLY A 310 6.15 0.67 -3.85
C GLY A 310 6.27 2.19 -3.89
N VAL A 311 7.06 2.75 -2.97
CA VAL A 311 7.16 4.19 -2.80
C VAL A 311 8.02 4.79 -3.88
N VAL A 312 7.47 5.78 -4.57
CA VAL A 312 8.26 6.74 -5.34
C VAL A 312 7.73 8.13 -4.96
N LEU A 313 8.66 9.00 -4.62
CA LEU A 313 8.34 10.40 -4.35
C LEU A 313 7.91 11.09 -5.63
N ARG A 314 6.83 11.83 -5.57
CA ARG A 314 6.38 12.71 -6.64
C ARG A 314 7.48 13.72 -6.98
N MET A 315 7.66 14.03 -8.25
CA MET A 315 8.50 15.15 -8.68
C MET A 315 7.87 16.48 -8.23
N LYS A 316 8.68 17.36 -7.65
CA LYS A 316 8.25 18.69 -7.19
C LYS A 316 8.49 19.74 -8.24
#